data_f000942b8415988e40e318dd353cc534
#
_entry.id   f000942b8415988e40e318dd353cc534
#
_cell.length_a   1.000
_cell.length_b   1.000
_cell.length_c   1.000
_cell.angle_alpha   90.00
_cell.angle_beta   90.00
_cell.angle_gamma   90.00
#
_symmetry.space_group_name_H-M   'P 1'
#
loop_
_entity.id
_entity.type
_entity.pdbx_description
1 polymer ?
#
loop_
_entity_poly.entity_id
_entity_poly.type
_entity_poly.pdbx_seq_one_letter_code
_entity_poly.pdbx_strand_id
1 'polypeptide(L)'
;MLFRSHGAAVIVNDPGVGGGGEGGDAGPAQQTADDIIAAGGQAYANLASVTDPIGAASIIEDAVQRFGRIDAVVNNAGILRDTIWHKMSHEDWRAVIDVHLNGCFNVSKAATPYFREQQSGSFIHFTSTSGLIGNVGQANYSAAKLGIVGLSQSIALDMARAGVRSNCIAPFAWSRMTASIPAETPEAKERVERLKTMSADKIAPLVVYLASDAAQAISNQIFAVRKNEIVLFSKPRPIRSMTKAEGWTPESIAAELIPAFTPDLARADEVSAHVFPYDPI
;
A
#
# COMPACT_ATOMS: atom_id res chain seq x y z
N MET A 1 -2.85 -12.55 12.31
CA MET A 1 -2.41 -13.71 13.09
C MET A 1 -0.95 -14.12 12.87
N LEU A 2 -0.38 -14.00 11.68
CA LEU A 2 1.01 -14.43 11.40
C LEU A 2 2.08 -13.70 12.21
N PHE A 3 1.94 -12.39 12.48
CA PHE A 3 2.88 -11.69 13.38
C PHE A 3 2.97 -12.34 14.75
N ARG A 4 1.83 -12.71 15.33
CA ARG A 4 1.77 -13.40 16.62
C ARG A 4 2.51 -14.74 16.59
N SER A 5 2.32 -15.59 15.58
CA SER A 5 2.96 -16.90 15.49
C SER A 5 4.48 -16.83 15.40
N HIS A 6 5.02 -15.63 15.13
CA HIS A 6 6.45 -15.31 15.13
C HIS A 6 6.88 -14.47 16.36
N GLY A 7 6.04 -14.42 17.40
CA GLY A 7 6.37 -13.80 18.68
C GLY A 7 6.24 -12.28 18.76
N ALA A 8 5.63 -11.64 17.74
CA ALA A 8 5.43 -10.19 17.78
C ALA A 8 4.28 -9.80 18.74
N ALA A 9 4.50 -8.70 19.47
CA ALA A 9 3.45 -7.94 20.15
C ALA A 9 2.85 -6.92 19.17
N VAL A 10 1.53 -6.72 19.17
CA VAL A 10 0.83 -5.99 18.10
C VAL A 10 -0.13 -4.93 18.65
N ILE A 11 0.00 -3.69 18.18
CA ILE A 11 -1.10 -2.72 18.25
C ILE A 11 -1.97 -2.90 17.00
N VAL A 12 -3.24 -3.22 17.21
CA VAL A 12 -4.23 -3.34 16.14
C VAL A 12 -5.00 -2.04 16.06
N ASN A 13 -4.76 -1.26 15.00
CA ASN A 13 -5.46 0.01 14.81
C ASN A 13 -6.54 -0.13 13.74
N ASP A 14 -7.78 0.17 14.11
CA ASP A 14 -8.92 0.33 13.22
C ASP A 14 -9.98 1.21 13.91
N PRO A 15 -10.36 2.38 13.36
CA PRO A 15 -11.43 3.20 13.92
C PRO A 15 -12.83 2.59 13.70
N GLY A 16 -12.92 1.42 13.04
CA GLY A 16 -14.19 0.71 12.83
C GLY A 16 -15.09 1.33 11.77
N VAL A 17 -14.54 2.11 10.83
CA VAL A 17 -15.32 2.70 9.74
C VAL A 17 -15.59 1.67 8.63
N GLY A 18 -16.68 1.87 7.90
CA GLY A 18 -17.01 1.10 6.71
C GLY A 18 -16.01 1.28 5.57
N GLY A 19 -16.14 0.50 4.49
CA GLY A 19 -15.27 0.55 3.32
C GLY A 19 -15.20 1.92 2.63
N GLY A 20 -16.24 2.76 2.76
CA GLY A 20 -16.28 4.15 2.27
C GLY A 20 -15.76 5.19 3.25
N GLY A 21 -15.37 4.80 4.47
CA GLY A 21 -14.87 5.70 5.51
C GLY A 21 -15.96 6.27 6.43
N GLU A 22 -17.15 5.67 6.46
CA GLU A 22 -18.29 6.12 7.26
C GLU A 22 -18.55 5.22 8.46
N GLY A 23 -19.15 5.79 9.52
CA GLY A 23 -19.46 5.08 10.76
C GLY A 23 -18.27 4.99 11.72
N GLY A 24 -18.40 4.16 12.74
CA GLY A 24 -17.35 3.82 13.71
C GLY A 24 -17.85 2.70 14.63
N ASP A 25 -17.11 1.59 14.66
CA ASP A 25 -17.36 0.43 15.51
C ASP A 25 -16.03 -0.11 16.04
N ALA A 26 -15.85 -0.07 17.36
CA ALA A 26 -14.65 -0.58 18.02
C ALA A 26 -14.44 -2.09 17.84
N GLY A 27 -15.48 -2.82 17.41
CA GLY A 27 -15.50 -4.27 17.34
C GLY A 27 -14.36 -4.89 16.52
N PRO A 28 -14.06 -4.45 15.30
CA PRO A 28 -13.04 -5.10 14.46
C PRO A 28 -11.63 -5.11 15.06
N ALA A 29 -11.18 -3.95 15.59
CA ALA A 29 -9.86 -3.86 16.23
C ALA A 29 -9.80 -4.68 17.50
N GLN A 30 -10.82 -4.53 18.38
CA GLN A 30 -10.89 -5.27 19.62
C GLN A 30 -11.01 -6.77 19.39
N GLN A 31 -11.87 -7.22 18.49
CA GLN A 31 -12.00 -8.65 18.16
C GLN A 31 -10.67 -9.23 17.67
N THR A 32 -9.95 -8.50 16.81
CA THR A 32 -8.64 -8.96 16.31
C THR A 32 -7.61 -9.05 17.45
N ALA A 33 -7.60 -8.08 18.37
CA ALA A 33 -6.73 -8.11 19.53
C ALA A 33 -7.07 -9.30 20.45
N ASP A 34 -8.35 -9.54 20.73
CA ASP A 34 -8.83 -10.64 21.54
C ASP A 34 -8.49 -12.01 20.92
N ASP A 35 -8.63 -12.15 19.61
CA ASP A 35 -8.23 -13.37 18.88
C ASP A 35 -6.72 -13.64 18.97
N ILE A 36 -5.90 -12.58 18.96
CA ILE A 36 -4.45 -12.70 19.13
C ILE A 36 -4.12 -13.14 20.56
N ILE A 37 -4.77 -12.55 21.56
CA ILE A 37 -4.58 -12.88 22.97
C ILE A 37 -5.05 -14.30 23.28
N ALA A 38 -6.25 -14.68 22.81
CA ALA A 38 -6.80 -16.03 22.99
C ALA A 38 -5.89 -17.12 22.40
N ALA A 39 -5.13 -16.75 21.38
CA ALA A 39 -4.16 -17.64 20.77
C ALA A 39 -2.73 -17.53 21.39
N GLY A 40 -2.59 -16.90 22.57
CA GLY A 40 -1.35 -16.82 23.36
C GLY A 40 -0.37 -15.72 22.93
N GLY A 41 -0.81 -14.74 22.12
CA GLY A 41 -0.01 -13.57 21.74
C GLY A 41 -0.28 -12.36 22.63
N GLN A 42 0.40 -11.25 22.33
CA GLN A 42 0.19 -9.96 22.94
C GLN A 42 -0.38 -8.97 21.91
N ALA A 43 -1.54 -8.38 22.21
CA ALA A 43 -2.14 -7.38 21.35
C ALA A 43 -2.98 -6.38 22.14
N TYR A 44 -3.12 -5.17 21.60
CA TYR A 44 -4.02 -4.15 22.10
C TYR A 44 -4.70 -3.44 20.92
N ALA A 45 -5.98 -3.11 21.09
CA ALA A 45 -6.72 -2.33 20.13
C ALA A 45 -6.47 -0.82 20.34
N ASN A 46 -6.29 -0.09 19.24
CA ASN A 46 -6.29 1.37 19.21
C ASN A 46 -7.31 1.83 18.16
N LEU A 47 -8.19 2.76 18.51
CA LEU A 47 -9.32 3.19 17.68
C LEU A 47 -9.12 4.56 17.03
N ALA A 48 -7.91 5.12 17.13
CA ALA A 48 -7.61 6.44 16.58
C ALA A 48 -7.62 6.43 15.05
N SER A 49 -8.04 7.54 14.46
CA SER A 49 -7.96 7.75 13.02
C SER A 49 -6.55 8.11 12.60
N VAL A 50 -6.05 7.47 11.57
CA VAL A 50 -4.75 7.81 10.94
C VAL A 50 -4.76 9.18 10.26
N THR A 51 -5.94 9.73 9.97
CA THR A 51 -6.09 11.06 9.35
C THR A 51 -5.83 12.20 10.33
N ASP A 52 -5.97 11.93 11.64
CA ASP A 52 -5.64 12.87 12.70
C ASP A 52 -4.18 12.67 13.15
N PRO A 53 -3.30 13.67 13.04
CA PRO A 53 -1.91 13.54 13.48
C PRO A 53 -1.73 13.16 14.96
N ILE A 54 -2.64 13.62 15.85
CA ILE A 54 -2.62 13.28 17.27
C ILE A 54 -3.04 11.81 17.46
N GLY A 55 -4.09 11.40 16.76
CA GLY A 55 -4.53 10.02 16.73
C GLY A 55 -3.44 9.08 16.18
N ALA A 56 -2.77 9.46 15.09
CA ALA A 56 -1.67 8.69 14.53
C ALA A 56 -0.47 8.57 15.51
N ALA A 57 -0.17 9.63 16.27
CA ALA A 57 0.87 9.58 17.31
C ALA A 57 0.49 8.60 18.42
N SER A 58 -0.78 8.61 18.89
CA SER A 58 -1.25 7.72 19.95
C SER A 58 -1.10 6.23 19.59
N ILE A 59 -1.21 5.85 18.31
CA ILE A 59 -1.00 4.46 17.85
C ILE A 59 0.45 4.02 18.16
N ILE A 60 1.41 4.89 17.89
CA ILE A 60 2.84 4.61 18.11
C ILE A 60 3.18 4.66 19.59
N GLU A 61 2.66 5.65 20.32
CA GLU A 61 2.84 5.79 21.77
C GLU A 61 2.30 4.56 22.52
N ASP A 62 1.14 4.04 22.13
CA ASP A 62 0.60 2.79 22.69
C ASP A 62 1.58 1.62 22.54
N ALA A 63 2.23 1.48 21.39
CA ALA A 63 3.23 0.42 21.17
C ALA A 63 4.43 0.59 22.10
N VAL A 64 4.98 1.80 22.18
CA VAL A 64 6.16 2.09 23.01
C VAL A 64 5.84 1.96 24.50
N GLN A 65 4.71 2.47 24.98
CA GLN A 65 4.32 2.39 26.38
C GLN A 65 4.04 0.97 26.84
N ARG A 66 3.45 0.13 25.98
CA ARG A 66 3.05 -1.23 26.35
C ARG A 66 4.15 -2.25 26.17
N PHE A 67 4.99 -2.08 25.14
CA PHE A 67 6.00 -3.06 24.76
C PHE A 67 7.43 -2.56 24.93
N GLY A 68 7.64 -1.29 25.32
CA GLY A 68 8.95 -0.68 25.54
C GLY A 68 9.69 -0.25 24.26
N ARG A 69 9.20 -0.64 23.08
CA ARG A 69 9.78 -0.35 21.76
C ARG A 69 8.79 -0.48 20.62
N ILE A 70 9.19 -0.06 19.44
CA ILE A 70 8.48 -0.34 18.20
C ILE A 70 9.49 -0.76 17.12
N ASP A 71 9.24 -1.89 16.44
CA ASP A 71 10.16 -2.46 15.44
C ASP A 71 9.65 -2.32 14.01
N ALA A 72 8.33 -2.36 13.83
CA ALA A 72 7.72 -2.27 12.51
C ALA A 72 6.41 -1.48 12.52
N VAL A 73 6.20 -0.75 11.46
CA VAL A 73 4.93 -0.07 11.15
C VAL A 73 4.37 -0.62 9.84
N VAL A 74 3.14 -1.12 9.89
CA VAL A 74 2.41 -1.61 8.72
C VAL A 74 1.29 -0.62 8.39
N ASN A 75 1.49 0.18 7.37
CA ASN A 75 0.51 1.16 6.87
C ASN A 75 -0.44 0.49 5.88
N ASN A 76 -1.56 -0.04 6.38
CA ASN A 76 -2.57 -0.75 5.60
C ASN A 76 -3.94 -0.05 5.59
N ALA A 77 -4.18 0.94 6.45
CA ALA A 77 -5.44 1.66 6.52
C ALA A 77 -5.88 2.20 5.14
N GLY A 78 -7.17 2.09 4.84
CA GLY A 78 -7.65 2.51 3.53
C GLY A 78 -9.16 2.41 3.37
N ILE A 79 -9.68 3.23 2.45
CA ILE A 79 -11.08 3.28 2.03
C ILE A 79 -11.16 3.31 0.50
N LEU A 80 -12.33 3.02 -0.05
CA LEU A 80 -12.62 3.17 -1.48
C LEU A 80 -13.79 4.13 -1.69
N ARG A 81 -13.61 5.09 -2.59
CA ARG A 81 -14.64 5.95 -3.14
C ARG A 81 -14.43 6.04 -4.65
N ASP A 82 -14.64 4.88 -5.30
CA ASP A 82 -14.39 4.70 -6.72
C ASP A 82 -15.47 5.37 -7.55
N THR A 83 -15.08 6.19 -8.51
CA THR A 83 -15.96 6.78 -9.49
C THR A 83 -15.17 7.22 -10.72
N ILE A 84 -15.84 7.25 -11.89
CA ILE A 84 -15.21 7.70 -13.13
C ILE A 84 -14.77 9.16 -13.01
N TRP A 85 -13.62 9.50 -13.61
CA TRP A 85 -12.93 10.78 -13.45
C TRP A 85 -13.84 12.03 -13.50
N HIS A 86 -14.68 12.14 -14.52
CA HIS A 86 -15.54 13.33 -14.71
C HIS A 86 -16.70 13.45 -13.71
N LYS A 87 -16.94 12.42 -12.88
CA LYS A 87 -17.96 12.42 -11.81
C LYS A 87 -17.35 12.44 -10.41
N MET A 88 -16.04 12.37 -10.30
CA MET A 88 -15.35 12.34 -9.02
C MET A 88 -15.53 13.66 -8.28
N SER A 89 -16.08 13.61 -7.07
CA SER A 89 -16.23 14.78 -6.22
C SER A 89 -14.91 15.17 -5.53
N HIS A 90 -14.79 16.43 -5.14
CA HIS A 90 -13.66 16.87 -4.31
C HIS A 90 -13.65 16.21 -2.93
N GLU A 91 -14.82 15.84 -2.43
CA GLU A 91 -14.94 15.13 -1.15
C GLU A 91 -14.37 13.72 -1.26
N ASP A 92 -14.77 12.96 -2.29
CA ASP A 92 -14.26 11.60 -2.52
C ASP A 92 -12.75 11.59 -2.77
N TRP A 93 -12.26 12.59 -3.51
CA TRP A 93 -10.83 12.78 -3.70
C TRP A 93 -10.11 12.97 -2.37
N ARG A 94 -10.53 13.95 -1.56
CA ARG A 94 -9.90 14.29 -0.28
C ARG A 94 -9.94 13.12 0.70
N ALA A 95 -11.11 12.50 0.87
CA ALA A 95 -11.27 11.40 1.81
C ALA A 95 -10.28 10.25 1.53
N VAL A 96 -10.10 9.88 0.26
CA VAL A 96 -9.17 8.82 -0.13
C VAL A 96 -7.71 9.25 0.06
N ILE A 97 -7.34 10.48 -0.34
CA ILE A 97 -5.98 11.01 -0.12
C ILE A 97 -5.67 11.10 1.37
N ASP A 98 -6.60 11.58 2.18
CA ASP A 98 -6.39 11.77 3.62
C ASP A 98 -6.16 10.45 4.35
N VAL A 99 -6.97 9.43 4.06
CA VAL A 99 -6.78 8.12 4.73
C VAL A 99 -5.52 7.43 4.25
N HIS A 100 -5.32 7.33 2.93
CA HIS A 100 -4.24 6.52 2.37
C HIS A 100 -2.88 7.21 2.47
N LEU A 101 -2.76 8.45 1.93
CA LEU A 101 -1.47 9.12 1.79
C LEU A 101 -1.12 9.91 3.05
N ASN A 102 -2.02 10.79 3.50
CA ASN A 102 -1.78 11.60 4.69
C ASN A 102 -1.75 10.72 5.95
N GLY A 103 -2.62 9.70 6.06
CA GLY A 103 -2.59 8.74 7.16
C GLY A 103 -1.28 7.94 7.20
N CYS A 104 -0.82 7.46 6.05
CA CYS A 104 0.48 6.80 5.94
C CYS A 104 1.64 7.71 6.37
N PHE A 105 1.62 8.99 5.96
CA PHE A 105 2.59 10.00 6.40
C PHE A 105 2.51 10.23 7.92
N ASN A 106 1.34 10.44 8.48
CA ASN A 106 1.15 10.76 9.90
C ASN A 106 1.72 9.65 10.80
N VAL A 107 1.33 8.39 10.54
CA VAL A 107 1.80 7.24 11.33
C VAL A 107 3.31 7.04 11.16
N SER A 108 3.83 7.14 9.94
CA SER A 108 5.26 6.99 9.69
C SER A 108 6.07 8.10 10.36
N LYS A 109 5.56 9.36 10.31
CA LYS A 109 6.19 10.51 10.97
C LYS A 109 6.25 10.33 12.47
N ALA A 110 5.19 9.81 13.09
CA ALA A 110 5.13 9.56 14.54
C ALA A 110 6.14 8.47 14.95
N ALA A 111 6.36 7.42 14.16
CA ALA A 111 7.31 6.36 14.48
C ALA A 111 8.78 6.77 14.25
N THR A 112 9.04 7.76 13.39
CA THR A 112 10.39 8.17 12.98
C THR A 112 11.35 8.49 14.14
N PRO A 113 10.97 9.24 15.20
CA PRO A 113 11.87 9.53 16.32
C PRO A 113 12.35 8.25 17.02
N TYR A 114 11.44 7.31 17.28
CA TYR A 114 11.76 6.04 17.94
C TYR A 114 12.68 5.18 17.10
N PHE A 115 12.42 5.02 15.80
CA PHE A 115 13.29 4.27 14.91
C PHE A 115 14.69 4.88 14.79
N ARG A 116 14.79 6.23 14.78
CA ARG A 116 16.09 6.90 14.78
C ARG A 116 16.85 6.68 16.08
N GLU A 117 16.19 6.73 17.22
CA GLU A 117 16.82 6.45 18.51
C GLU A 117 17.28 4.99 18.62
N GLN A 118 16.44 4.06 18.19
CA GLN A 118 16.74 2.63 18.17
C GLN A 118 17.80 2.24 17.14
N GLN A 119 18.10 3.10 16.15
CA GLN A 119 18.95 2.80 14.98
C GLN A 119 18.46 1.54 14.24
N SER A 120 17.14 1.34 14.22
CA SER A 120 16.46 0.18 13.63
C SER A 120 14.99 0.48 13.43
N GLY A 121 14.40 -0.11 12.39
CA GLY A 121 12.96 -0.02 12.13
C GLY A 121 12.60 -0.49 10.72
N SER A 122 11.34 -0.88 10.55
CA SER A 122 10.82 -1.29 9.25
C SER A 122 9.45 -0.67 8.97
N PHE A 123 9.34 0.08 7.89
CA PHE A 123 8.08 0.52 7.34
C PHE A 123 7.65 -0.42 6.22
N ILE A 124 6.41 -0.91 6.29
CA ILE A 124 5.75 -1.69 5.24
C ILE A 124 4.49 -0.94 4.83
N HIS A 125 4.47 -0.42 3.61
CA HIS A 125 3.38 0.38 3.08
C HIS A 125 2.57 -0.41 2.07
N PHE A 126 1.25 -0.39 2.21
CA PHE A 126 0.36 -1.02 1.25
C PHE A 126 0.04 -0.06 0.10
N THR A 127 0.64 -0.31 -1.06
CA THR A 127 0.34 0.32 -2.34
C THR A 127 -0.70 -0.50 -3.13
N SER A 128 -0.80 -0.31 -4.42
CA SER A 128 -1.70 -1.07 -5.31
C SER A 128 -1.18 -1.06 -6.74
N THR A 129 -1.51 -2.10 -7.50
CA THR A 129 -1.33 -2.09 -8.96
C THR A 129 -2.14 -1.01 -9.65
N SER A 130 -3.23 -0.54 -9.05
CA SER A 130 -3.97 0.65 -9.53
C SER A 130 -3.09 1.91 -9.55
N GLY A 131 -2.20 2.08 -8.56
CA GLY A 131 -1.22 3.16 -8.55
C GLY A 131 0.01 2.90 -9.44
N LEU A 132 0.46 1.64 -9.51
CA LEU A 132 1.68 1.27 -10.25
C LEU A 132 1.48 1.17 -11.76
N ILE A 133 0.29 0.75 -12.19
CA ILE A 133 -0.06 0.48 -13.59
C ILE A 133 -1.21 1.39 -14.02
N GLY A 134 -2.32 1.36 -13.28
CA GLY A 134 -3.54 2.09 -13.56
C GLY A 134 -4.79 1.25 -13.39
N ASN A 135 -5.92 1.90 -13.17
CA ASN A 135 -7.24 1.29 -13.18
C ASN A 135 -8.31 2.34 -13.48
N VAL A 136 -9.39 1.92 -14.15
CA VAL A 136 -10.51 2.81 -14.48
C VAL A 136 -11.33 3.12 -13.21
N GLY A 137 -11.76 4.38 -13.06
CA GLY A 137 -12.62 4.82 -11.96
C GLY A 137 -11.92 5.01 -10.61
N GLN A 138 -10.59 4.99 -10.56
CA GLN A 138 -9.81 5.04 -9.32
C GLN A 138 -8.77 6.17 -9.31
N ALA A 139 -9.07 7.33 -9.87
CA ALA A 139 -8.08 8.41 -9.96
C ALA A 139 -7.55 8.86 -8.59
N ASN A 140 -8.45 9.02 -7.58
CA ASN A 140 -8.08 9.32 -6.20
C ASN A 140 -7.22 8.22 -5.57
N TYR A 141 -7.67 6.98 -5.68
CA TYR A 141 -6.99 5.81 -5.11
C TYR A 141 -5.63 5.57 -5.78
N SER A 142 -5.56 5.63 -7.10
CA SER A 142 -4.31 5.48 -7.87
C SER A 142 -3.29 6.55 -7.50
N ALA A 143 -3.72 7.82 -7.39
CA ALA A 143 -2.86 8.92 -6.97
C ALA A 143 -2.32 8.71 -5.54
N ALA A 144 -3.19 8.33 -4.58
CA ALA A 144 -2.76 8.04 -3.23
C ALA A 144 -1.78 6.88 -3.17
N LYS A 145 -2.07 5.77 -3.85
CA LYS A 145 -1.26 4.55 -3.82
C LYS A 145 0.10 4.71 -4.52
N LEU A 146 0.18 5.51 -5.58
CA LEU A 146 1.47 5.89 -6.18
C LEU A 146 2.22 6.90 -5.30
N GLY A 147 1.52 7.84 -4.66
CA GLY A 147 2.09 8.77 -3.68
C GLY A 147 2.76 8.05 -2.50
N ILE A 148 2.17 6.95 -2.02
CA ILE A 148 2.76 6.08 -0.98
C ILE A 148 4.10 5.49 -1.44
N VAL A 149 4.25 5.12 -2.71
CA VAL A 149 5.53 4.63 -3.25
C VAL A 149 6.59 5.72 -3.17
N GLY A 150 6.26 6.95 -3.59
CA GLY A 150 7.16 8.10 -3.48
C GLY A 150 7.56 8.40 -2.03
N LEU A 151 6.59 8.35 -1.11
CA LEU A 151 6.83 8.51 0.33
C LEU A 151 7.79 7.42 0.87
N SER A 152 7.52 6.16 0.56
CA SER A 152 8.35 5.02 0.97
C SER A 152 9.78 5.13 0.45
N GLN A 153 9.96 5.55 -0.81
CA GLN A 153 11.29 5.77 -1.40
C GLN A 153 12.06 6.87 -0.67
N SER A 154 11.41 7.98 -0.36
CA SER A 154 12.04 9.08 0.38
C SER A 154 12.43 8.66 1.79
N ILE A 155 11.53 7.98 2.52
CA ILE A 155 11.84 7.44 3.85
C ILE A 155 13.03 6.48 3.79
N ALA A 156 13.07 5.58 2.82
CA ALA A 156 14.17 4.61 2.68
C ALA A 156 15.52 5.30 2.46
N LEU A 157 15.56 6.40 1.72
CA LEU A 157 16.77 7.17 1.47
C LEU A 157 17.19 8.00 2.70
N ASP A 158 16.24 8.74 3.28
CA ASP A 158 16.51 9.65 4.40
C ASP A 158 16.91 8.93 5.68
N MET A 159 16.32 7.73 5.89
CA MET A 159 16.47 6.95 7.12
C MET A 159 17.50 5.81 7.02
N ALA A 160 18.16 5.65 5.86
CA ALA A 160 19.13 4.56 5.64
C ALA A 160 20.26 4.56 6.68
N ARG A 161 20.78 5.74 7.05
CA ARG A 161 21.86 5.88 8.05
C ARG A 161 21.44 5.49 9.47
N ALA A 162 20.14 5.50 9.74
CA ALA A 162 19.56 5.04 11.01
C ALA A 162 19.16 3.56 10.97
N GLY A 163 19.56 2.81 9.96
CA GLY A 163 19.22 1.38 9.83
C GLY A 163 17.74 1.11 9.58
N VAL A 164 16.97 2.13 9.18
CA VAL A 164 15.53 2.02 8.95
C VAL A 164 15.25 1.65 7.51
N ARG A 165 14.40 0.66 7.31
CA ARG A 165 13.98 0.14 6.00
C ARG A 165 12.57 0.61 5.68
N SER A 166 12.27 0.77 4.40
CA SER A 166 10.93 1.11 3.93
C SER A 166 10.64 0.41 2.61
N ASN A 167 9.57 -0.37 2.55
CA ASN A 167 9.18 -1.16 1.40
C ASN A 167 7.67 -1.05 1.13
N CYS A 168 7.26 -1.30 -0.11
CA CYS A 168 5.87 -1.29 -0.52
C CYS A 168 5.38 -2.70 -0.90
N ILE A 169 4.11 -2.99 -0.59
CA ILE A 169 3.42 -4.21 -1.05
C ILE A 169 2.14 -3.81 -1.79
N ALA A 170 1.96 -4.31 -2.99
CA ALA A 170 0.72 -4.25 -3.77
C ALA A 170 -0.02 -5.60 -3.63
N PRO A 171 -1.03 -5.71 -2.75
CA PRO A 171 -1.71 -6.96 -2.50
C PRO A 171 -2.78 -7.24 -3.55
N PHE A 172 -2.93 -8.52 -3.91
CA PHE A 172 -4.14 -9.05 -4.52
C PHE A 172 -4.86 -9.90 -3.49
N ALA A 173 -5.89 -9.33 -2.87
CA ALA A 173 -6.65 -10.03 -1.85
C ALA A 173 -8.14 -9.79 -1.97
N TRP A 174 -8.91 -10.86 -1.75
CA TRP A 174 -10.33 -10.72 -1.51
C TRP A 174 -10.54 -10.10 -0.12
N SER A 175 -11.32 -9.05 -0.08
CA SER A 175 -11.63 -8.31 1.15
C SER A 175 -13.04 -7.72 1.07
N ARG A 176 -13.52 -7.14 2.16
CA ARG A 176 -14.78 -6.37 2.16
C ARG A 176 -14.79 -5.27 1.09
N MET A 177 -13.64 -4.66 0.83
CA MET A 177 -13.50 -3.62 -0.20
C MET A 177 -13.67 -4.18 -1.62
N THR A 178 -13.14 -5.36 -1.91
CA THR A 178 -13.29 -6.01 -3.23
C THR A 178 -14.64 -6.69 -3.40
N ALA A 179 -15.36 -6.97 -2.32
CA ALA A 179 -16.70 -7.56 -2.36
C ALA A 179 -17.77 -6.62 -2.98
N SER A 180 -17.50 -5.33 -3.08
CA SER A 180 -18.36 -4.34 -3.74
C SER A 180 -18.22 -4.29 -5.27
N ILE A 181 -17.34 -5.10 -5.87
CA ILE A 181 -17.15 -5.15 -7.32
C ILE A 181 -18.44 -5.68 -7.97
N PRO A 182 -19.06 -4.92 -8.91
CA PRO A 182 -20.25 -5.39 -9.61
C PRO A 182 -19.99 -6.67 -10.39
N ALA A 183 -20.90 -7.64 -10.30
CA ALA A 183 -20.83 -8.93 -10.97
C ALA A 183 -22.14 -9.25 -11.71
N GLU A 184 -22.52 -8.40 -12.66
CA GLU A 184 -23.77 -8.51 -13.38
C GLU A 184 -23.66 -9.48 -14.57
N THR A 185 -22.51 -9.56 -15.24
CA THR A 185 -22.28 -10.46 -16.37
C THR A 185 -21.70 -11.81 -15.95
N PRO A 186 -21.85 -12.89 -16.74
CA PRO A 186 -21.23 -14.19 -16.47
C PRO A 186 -19.72 -14.08 -16.28
N GLU A 187 -19.04 -13.31 -17.11
CA GLU A 187 -17.58 -13.09 -17.08
C GLU A 187 -17.17 -12.34 -15.79
N ALA A 188 -17.98 -11.35 -15.37
CA ALA A 188 -17.76 -10.62 -14.12
C ALA A 188 -17.94 -11.53 -12.90
N LYS A 189 -18.93 -12.43 -12.92
CA LYS A 189 -19.13 -13.44 -11.86
C LYS A 189 -17.96 -14.40 -11.76
N GLU A 190 -17.50 -14.94 -12.90
CA GLU A 190 -16.33 -15.81 -12.93
C GLU A 190 -15.08 -15.09 -12.41
N ARG A 191 -14.86 -13.84 -12.79
CA ARG A 191 -13.79 -13.00 -12.25
C ARG A 191 -13.88 -12.84 -10.74
N VAL A 192 -15.06 -12.58 -10.19
CA VAL A 192 -15.26 -12.44 -8.74
C VAL A 192 -14.99 -13.77 -8.04
N GLU A 193 -15.43 -14.90 -8.56
CA GLU A 193 -15.12 -16.22 -7.98
C GLU A 193 -13.60 -16.50 -7.96
N ARG A 194 -12.88 -16.13 -9.01
CA ARG A 194 -11.41 -16.19 -9.02
C ARG A 194 -10.80 -15.29 -7.95
N LEU A 195 -11.28 -14.05 -7.80
CA LEU A 195 -10.79 -13.13 -6.79
C LEU A 195 -11.01 -13.64 -5.36
N LYS A 196 -12.12 -14.35 -5.08
CA LYS A 196 -12.39 -14.96 -3.76
C LYS A 196 -11.32 -15.97 -3.33
N THR A 197 -10.63 -16.58 -4.28
CA THR A 197 -9.53 -17.53 -3.98
C THR A 197 -8.24 -16.82 -3.55
N MET A 198 -8.15 -15.49 -3.71
CA MET A 198 -7.01 -14.69 -3.30
C MET A 198 -7.17 -14.28 -1.84
N SER A 199 -6.86 -15.16 -0.94
CA SER A 199 -7.00 -14.94 0.50
C SER A 199 -5.93 -13.99 1.04
N ALA A 200 -6.30 -13.12 2.00
CA ALA A 200 -5.42 -12.13 2.60
C ALA A 200 -4.28 -12.73 3.44
N ASP A 201 -4.43 -13.98 3.92
CA ASP A 201 -3.38 -14.70 4.66
C ASP A 201 -2.13 -14.97 3.81
N LYS A 202 -2.25 -15.02 2.49
CA LYS A 202 -1.13 -15.19 1.56
C LYS A 202 -0.18 -13.98 1.50
N ILE A 203 -0.65 -12.81 1.91
CA ILE A 203 0.16 -11.59 1.94
C ILE A 203 1.02 -11.51 3.21
N ALA A 204 0.49 -12.02 4.31
CA ALA A 204 1.09 -11.88 5.63
C ALA A 204 2.52 -12.46 5.76
N PRO A 205 2.91 -13.58 5.12
CA PRO A 205 4.30 -14.08 5.19
C PRO A 205 5.33 -13.06 4.71
N LEU A 206 5.08 -12.36 3.59
CA LEU A 206 6.00 -11.33 3.10
C LEU A 206 6.04 -10.12 4.04
N VAL A 207 4.90 -9.71 4.61
CA VAL A 207 4.84 -8.60 5.58
C VAL A 207 5.66 -8.93 6.82
N VAL A 208 5.51 -10.13 7.39
CA VAL A 208 6.27 -10.61 8.55
C VAL A 208 7.76 -10.66 8.23
N TYR A 209 8.13 -11.20 7.08
CA TYR A 209 9.53 -11.27 6.66
C TYR A 209 10.15 -9.87 6.54
N LEU A 210 9.47 -8.93 5.86
CA LEU A 210 9.97 -7.56 5.72
C LEU A 210 10.03 -6.79 7.04
N ALA A 211 9.22 -7.17 8.04
CA ALA A 211 9.28 -6.59 9.38
C ALA A 211 10.46 -7.14 10.21
N SER A 212 10.97 -8.32 9.87
CA SER A 212 12.01 -9.01 10.64
C SER A 212 13.44 -8.55 10.31
N ASP A 213 14.38 -8.84 11.20
CA ASP A 213 15.81 -8.59 10.99
C ASP A 213 16.41 -9.39 9.82
N ALA A 214 15.79 -10.50 9.43
CA ALA A 214 16.23 -11.29 8.27
C ALA A 214 16.14 -10.50 6.95
N ALA A 215 15.36 -9.42 6.91
CA ALA A 215 15.18 -8.56 5.74
C ALA A 215 16.10 -7.32 5.72
N GLN A 216 17.20 -7.29 6.48
CA GLN A 216 18.11 -6.13 6.59
C GLN A 216 18.63 -5.61 5.24
N ALA A 217 18.84 -6.48 4.28
CA ALA A 217 19.30 -6.09 2.94
C ALA A 217 18.18 -5.55 2.02
N ILE A 218 16.91 -5.57 2.49
CA ILE A 218 15.74 -5.25 1.65
C ILE A 218 15.14 -3.93 2.10
N SER A 219 15.40 -2.88 1.35
CA SER A 219 14.80 -1.56 1.53
C SER A 219 14.52 -0.92 0.18
N ASN A 220 13.55 -0.01 0.13
CA ASN A 220 13.21 0.73 -1.08
C ASN A 220 12.73 -0.18 -2.23
N GLN A 221 12.02 -1.28 -1.92
CA GLN A 221 11.50 -2.22 -2.91
C GLN A 221 9.98 -2.15 -3.00
N ILE A 222 9.43 -2.61 -4.13
CA ILE A 222 8.00 -2.69 -4.40
C ILE A 222 7.69 -4.13 -4.79
N PHE A 223 6.88 -4.79 -3.98
CA PHE A 223 6.45 -6.17 -4.24
C PHE A 223 4.95 -6.21 -4.55
N ALA A 224 4.51 -7.20 -5.34
CA ALA A 224 3.12 -7.61 -5.35
C ALA A 224 3.01 -9.05 -4.86
N VAL A 225 1.87 -9.37 -4.23
CA VAL A 225 1.55 -10.72 -3.75
C VAL A 225 0.21 -11.13 -4.33
N ARG A 226 0.19 -12.26 -5.03
CA ARG A 226 -0.98 -12.85 -5.69
C ARG A 226 -1.04 -14.34 -5.39
N LYS A 227 -1.93 -14.78 -4.49
CA LYS A 227 -1.92 -16.17 -3.99
C LYS A 227 -0.50 -16.56 -3.50
N ASN A 228 0.13 -17.54 -4.15
CA ASN A 228 1.48 -18.01 -3.83
C ASN A 228 2.58 -17.32 -4.68
N GLU A 229 2.21 -16.37 -5.54
CA GLU A 229 3.14 -15.63 -6.38
C GLU A 229 3.59 -14.35 -5.69
N ILE A 230 4.90 -14.09 -5.66
CA ILE A 230 5.50 -12.83 -5.24
C ILE A 230 6.20 -12.22 -6.45
N VAL A 231 5.84 -11.00 -6.79
CA VAL A 231 6.39 -10.24 -7.92
C VAL A 231 7.19 -9.08 -7.39
N LEU A 232 8.37 -8.85 -7.95
CA LEU A 232 9.18 -7.65 -7.73
C LEU A 232 8.96 -6.67 -8.88
N PHE A 233 8.49 -5.46 -8.55
CA PHE A 233 8.33 -4.38 -9.52
C PHE A 233 9.64 -3.62 -9.73
N SER A 234 9.89 -3.23 -10.98
CA SER A 234 10.95 -2.27 -11.29
C SER A 234 10.58 -0.87 -10.81
N LYS A 235 11.58 -0.07 -10.47
CA LYS A 235 11.38 1.37 -10.25
C LYS A 235 11.32 2.12 -11.57
N PRO A 236 10.59 3.26 -11.65
CA PRO A 236 10.66 4.14 -12.79
C PRO A 236 12.10 4.57 -13.06
N ARG A 237 12.53 4.39 -14.28
CA ARG A 237 13.86 4.83 -14.79
C ARG A 237 13.78 5.16 -16.27
N PRO A 238 14.66 6.03 -16.79
CA PRO A 238 14.75 6.25 -18.23
C PRO A 238 15.07 4.94 -18.97
N ILE A 239 14.32 4.63 -20.00
CA ILE A 239 14.54 3.47 -20.87
C ILE A 239 15.15 3.86 -22.22
N ARG A 240 14.99 5.13 -22.62
CA ARG A 240 15.52 5.67 -23.86
C ARG A 240 15.77 7.18 -23.73
N SER A 241 16.74 7.70 -24.46
CA SER A 241 16.99 9.13 -24.60
C SER A 241 17.39 9.48 -26.05
N MET A 242 17.10 10.71 -26.46
CA MET A 242 17.52 11.26 -27.75
C MET A 242 17.88 12.74 -27.57
N THR A 243 18.94 13.20 -28.20
CA THR A 243 19.43 14.58 -28.13
C THR A 243 19.49 15.19 -29.51
N LYS A 244 19.28 16.50 -29.61
CA LYS A 244 19.38 17.30 -30.85
C LYS A 244 20.15 18.57 -30.52
N ALA A 245 21.27 18.80 -31.24
CA ALA A 245 22.21 19.90 -30.94
C ALA A 245 21.55 21.28 -31.03
N GLU A 246 20.67 21.46 -32.01
CA GLU A 246 19.97 22.72 -32.30
C GLU A 246 18.72 22.92 -31.41
N GLY A 247 18.41 21.95 -30.51
CA GLY A 247 17.16 21.89 -29.74
C GLY A 247 16.02 21.28 -30.55
N TRP A 248 14.89 21.06 -29.85
CA TRP A 248 13.70 20.44 -30.42
C TRP A 248 12.64 21.48 -30.80
N THR A 249 11.98 21.28 -31.93
CA THR A 249 10.73 21.95 -32.31
C THR A 249 9.57 20.93 -32.34
N PRO A 250 8.29 21.37 -32.27
CA PRO A 250 7.15 20.44 -32.39
C PRO A 250 7.24 19.58 -33.66
N GLU A 251 7.70 20.15 -34.78
CA GLU A 251 7.83 19.45 -36.07
C GLU A 251 8.93 18.39 -36.00
N SER A 252 10.09 18.71 -35.45
CA SER A 252 11.17 17.72 -35.30
C SER A 252 10.87 16.64 -34.27
N ILE A 253 10.10 16.95 -33.20
CA ILE A 253 9.58 15.96 -32.28
C ILE A 253 8.69 14.97 -33.03
N ALA A 254 7.73 15.46 -33.84
CA ALA A 254 6.82 14.62 -34.58
C ALA A 254 7.55 13.76 -35.66
N ALA A 255 8.52 14.33 -36.32
CA ALA A 255 9.21 13.68 -37.44
C ALA A 255 10.32 12.70 -37.01
N GLU A 256 11.00 12.96 -35.90
CA GLU A 256 12.21 12.24 -35.49
C GLU A 256 12.02 11.48 -34.15
N LEU A 257 11.63 12.18 -33.10
CA LEU A 257 11.59 11.61 -31.73
C LEU A 257 10.44 10.61 -31.56
N ILE A 258 9.23 10.97 -31.99
CA ILE A 258 8.06 10.09 -31.82
C ILE A 258 8.20 8.77 -32.56
N PRO A 259 8.61 8.72 -33.86
CA PRO A 259 8.87 7.45 -34.52
C PRO A 259 9.94 6.59 -33.84
N ALA A 260 10.99 7.23 -33.32
CA ALA A 260 12.04 6.53 -32.60
C ALA A 260 11.57 5.94 -31.24
N PHE A 261 10.65 6.61 -30.53
CA PHE A 261 10.19 6.16 -29.21
C PHE A 261 8.96 5.24 -29.28
N THR A 262 8.20 5.26 -30.37
CA THR A 262 6.97 4.47 -30.53
C THR A 262 7.10 2.99 -30.13
N PRO A 263 8.21 2.28 -30.44
CA PRO A 263 8.36 0.88 -30.03
C PRO A 263 8.40 0.65 -28.51
N ASP A 264 8.74 1.67 -27.73
CA ASP A 264 8.91 1.59 -26.28
C ASP A 264 7.76 2.25 -25.49
N LEU A 265 6.80 2.86 -26.20
CA LEU A 265 5.64 3.50 -25.54
C LEU A 265 4.72 2.41 -24.97
N ALA A 266 4.37 2.56 -23.68
CA ALA A 266 3.32 1.75 -23.08
C ALA A 266 1.96 2.04 -23.73
N ARG A 267 1.07 1.06 -23.70
CA ARG A 267 -0.29 1.24 -24.20
C ARG A 267 -1.05 2.25 -23.36
N ALA A 268 -1.77 3.18 -23.99
CA ALA A 268 -2.55 4.20 -23.31
C ALA A 268 -3.74 3.64 -22.50
N ASP A 269 -4.21 2.45 -22.84
CA ASP A 269 -5.32 1.74 -22.22
C ASP A 269 -4.88 0.60 -21.26
N GLU A 270 -3.58 0.56 -20.90
CA GLU A 270 -3.05 -0.49 -20.03
C GLU A 270 -3.62 -0.40 -18.61
N VAL A 271 -4.13 -1.51 -18.12
CA VAL A 271 -4.63 -1.67 -16.74
C VAL A 271 -4.02 -2.93 -16.12
N SER A 272 -4.11 -3.05 -14.79
CA SER A 272 -3.57 -4.20 -14.05
C SER A 272 -3.97 -5.56 -14.63
N ALA A 273 -5.19 -5.69 -15.17
CA ALA A 273 -5.66 -6.94 -15.78
C ALA A 273 -4.91 -7.32 -17.06
N HIS A 274 -4.34 -6.34 -17.77
CA HIS A 274 -3.54 -6.58 -18.98
C HIS A 274 -2.11 -7.06 -18.63
N VAL A 275 -1.57 -6.60 -17.51
CA VAL A 275 -0.24 -7.01 -17.03
C VAL A 275 -0.28 -8.38 -16.34
N PHE A 276 -1.42 -8.71 -15.70
CA PHE A 276 -1.64 -9.98 -15.01
C PHE A 276 -2.79 -10.78 -15.62
N PRO A 277 -2.66 -11.23 -16.90
CA PRO A 277 -3.76 -11.90 -17.62
C PRO A 277 -3.96 -13.36 -17.21
N TYR A 278 -3.06 -13.94 -16.43
CA TYR A 278 -3.07 -15.35 -16.01
C TYR A 278 -3.49 -15.50 -14.55
N ASP A 279 -3.96 -16.68 -14.19
CA ASP A 279 -4.22 -17.04 -12.80
C ASP A 279 -2.93 -17.53 -12.13
N PRO A 280 -2.59 -16.99 -10.94
CA PRO A 280 -1.44 -17.49 -10.18
C PRO A 280 -1.74 -18.89 -9.61
N ILE A 281 -0.73 -19.72 -9.55
CA ILE A 281 -0.78 -21.06 -8.97
C ILE A 281 -0.88 -21.00 -7.44
#